data_b3375ce14e146364ed3cead9cfc9073f
#
_entry.id   b3375ce14e146364ed3cead9cfc9073f
#
_cell.length_a   1.000
_cell.length_b   1.000
_cell.length_c   1.000
_cell.angle_alpha   90.00
_cell.angle_beta   90.00
_cell.angle_gamma   90.00
#
_symmetry.space_group_name_H-M   'P 1'
#
loop_
_entity.id
_entity.type
_entity.pdbx_description
1 polymer ?
#
loop_
_entity_poly.entity_id
_entity_poly.type
_entity_poly.pdbx_seq_one_letter_code
_entity_poly.pdbx_strand_id
1 'polypeptide(L)'
;MKDPLLLLLLALVGVFLYLVTVKGVIYPWFLLLMVFVTALWYIANHYISRKMVEKTRKGEEFFFQNAQMVDQTGTELLSGALIVTKDEIVFAKRKGYFGGIQVLWSAFSSTVSSYSFDFITEKKMGLKLFLKGGKEEEKFISPKIKEREKEFRKALGWPEE
;
A
#
# COMPACT_ATOMS: atom_id res chain seq x y z
N MET A 1 -1.05 -17.19 -11.34
CA MET A 1 -2.53 -17.14 -11.44
C MET A 1 -2.91 -15.92 -12.25
N LYS A 2 -3.76 -16.09 -13.26
CA LYS A 2 -4.22 -14.95 -14.08
C LYS A 2 -5.21 -14.13 -13.25
N ASP A 3 -4.99 -12.81 -13.17
CA ASP A 3 -5.88 -11.90 -12.46
C ASP A 3 -7.22 -11.82 -13.21
N PRO A 4 -8.36 -12.25 -12.62
CA PRO A 4 -9.64 -12.32 -13.30
C PRO A 4 -10.18 -10.92 -13.68
N LEU A 5 -9.83 -9.89 -12.91
CA LEU A 5 -10.21 -8.51 -13.24
C LEU A 5 -9.40 -7.97 -14.42
N LEU A 6 -8.13 -8.36 -14.54
CA LEU A 6 -7.32 -8.01 -15.71
C LEU A 6 -7.88 -8.68 -16.97
N LEU A 7 -8.26 -9.96 -16.88
CA LEU A 7 -8.88 -10.67 -18.00
C LEU A 7 -10.21 -10.03 -18.42
N LEU A 8 -11.02 -9.65 -17.44
CA LEU A 8 -12.28 -8.95 -17.70
C LEU A 8 -12.03 -7.58 -18.38
N LEU A 9 -11.05 -6.84 -17.92
CA LEU A 9 -10.67 -5.56 -18.51
C LEU A 9 -10.22 -5.73 -19.97
N LEU A 10 -9.37 -6.72 -20.25
CA LEU A 10 -8.92 -7.03 -21.61
C LEU A 10 -10.08 -7.42 -22.52
N ALA A 11 -11.03 -8.23 -22.03
CA ALA A 11 -12.22 -8.59 -22.77
C ALA A 11 -13.08 -7.36 -23.09
N LEU A 12 -13.29 -6.46 -22.13
CA LEU A 12 -14.02 -5.20 -22.32
C LEU A 12 -13.33 -4.29 -23.34
N VAL A 13 -12.01 -4.18 -23.30
CA VAL A 13 -11.24 -3.43 -24.32
C VAL A 13 -11.45 -4.03 -25.71
N GLY A 14 -11.41 -5.35 -25.84
CA GLY A 14 -11.65 -6.04 -27.13
C GLY A 14 -13.05 -5.76 -27.68
N VAL A 15 -14.09 -5.87 -26.84
CA VAL A 15 -15.47 -5.54 -27.22
C VAL A 15 -15.60 -4.05 -27.60
N PHE A 16 -14.97 -3.15 -26.84
CA PHE A 16 -14.98 -1.72 -27.16
C PHE A 16 -14.38 -1.43 -28.52
N LEU A 17 -13.17 -1.99 -28.80
CA LEU A 17 -12.52 -1.83 -30.11
C LEU A 17 -13.39 -2.36 -31.24
N TYR A 18 -14.02 -3.52 -31.06
CA TYR A 18 -14.94 -4.08 -32.04
C TYR A 18 -16.13 -3.14 -32.31
N LEU A 19 -16.78 -2.61 -31.26
CA LEU A 19 -17.91 -1.72 -31.42
C LEU A 19 -17.53 -0.41 -32.13
N VAL A 20 -16.37 0.16 -31.81
CA VAL A 20 -15.89 1.40 -32.46
C VAL A 20 -15.49 1.15 -33.92
N THR A 21 -14.73 0.09 -34.18
CA THR A 21 -14.17 -0.15 -35.54
C THR A 21 -15.18 -0.72 -36.51
N VAL A 22 -16.04 -1.64 -36.04
CA VAL A 22 -16.97 -2.34 -36.95
C VAL A 22 -18.35 -1.67 -37.01
N LYS A 23 -18.82 -1.13 -35.87
CA LYS A 23 -20.15 -0.52 -35.79
C LYS A 23 -20.13 1.00 -35.84
N GLY A 24 -18.97 1.63 -35.65
CA GLY A 24 -18.85 3.09 -35.63
C GLY A 24 -19.61 3.77 -34.48
N VAL A 25 -20.01 3.03 -33.46
CA VAL A 25 -20.85 3.52 -32.36
C VAL A 25 -20.10 3.48 -31.06
N ILE A 26 -20.07 4.62 -30.38
CA ILE A 26 -19.52 4.76 -29.02
C ILE A 26 -20.70 4.89 -28.06
N TYR A 27 -20.86 3.92 -27.19
CA TYR A 27 -21.86 3.97 -26.14
C TYR A 27 -21.25 4.57 -24.86
N PRO A 28 -21.71 5.74 -24.38
CA PRO A 28 -21.14 6.39 -23.20
C PRO A 28 -21.15 5.51 -21.94
N TRP A 29 -22.21 4.70 -21.76
CA TRP A 29 -22.29 3.78 -20.63
C TRP A 29 -21.20 2.70 -20.65
N PHE A 30 -20.71 2.31 -21.82
CA PHE A 30 -19.62 1.35 -21.93
C PHE A 30 -18.29 1.93 -21.45
N LEU A 31 -18.04 3.21 -21.74
CA LEU A 31 -16.88 3.93 -21.20
C LEU A 31 -16.95 4.01 -19.68
N LEU A 32 -18.13 4.31 -19.11
CA LEU A 32 -18.33 4.32 -17.67
C LEU A 32 -18.06 2.94 -17.05
N LEU A 33 -18.51 1.86 -17.70
CA LEU A 33 -18.23 0.50 -17.23
C LEU A 33 -16.72 0.21 -17.23
N MET A 34 -15.98 0.59 -18.28
CA MET A 34 -14.53 0.42 -18.35
C MET A 34 -13.81 1.19 -17.22
N VAL A 35 -14.19 2.44 -17.00
CA VAL A 35 -13.62 3.25 -15.89
C VAL A 35 -13.90 2.59 -14.55
N PHE A 36 -15.13 2.10 -14.33
CA PHE A 36 -15.51 1.43 -13.09
C PHE A 36 -14.70 0.13 -12.85
N VAL A 37 -14.58 -0.71 -13.88
CA VAL A 37 -13.78 -1.96 -13.77
C VAL A 37 -12.30 -1.65 -13.54
N THR A 38 -11.75 -0.63 -14.20
CA THR A 38 -10.37 -0.19 -14.01
C THR A 38 -10.15 0.31 -12.58
N ALA A 39 -11.08 1.11 -12.06
CA ALA A 39 -11.03 1.60 -10.68
C ALA A 39 -11.10 0.44 -9.67
N LEU A 40 -12.00 -0.52 -9.87
CA LEU A 40 -12.07 -1.72 -9.03
C LEU A 40 -10.77 -2.53 -9.08
N TRP A 41 -10.21 -2.72 -10.26
CA TRP A 41 -8.93 -3.42 -10.43
C TRP A 41 -7.81 -2.69 -9.69
N TYR A 42 -7.73 -1.36 -9.85
CA TYR A 42 -6.72 -0.54 -9.15
C TYR A 42 -6.86 -0.66 -7.63
N ILE A 43 -8.06 -0.47 -7.09
CA ILE A 43 -8.33 -0.60 -5.64
C ILE A 43 -7.97 -2.01 -5.16
N ALA A 44 -8.35 -3.04 -5.93
CA ALA A 44 -8.11 -4.43 -5.58
C ALA A 44 -6.62 -4.79 -5.51
N ASN A 45 -5.76 -4.12 -6.29
CA ASN A 45 -4.33 -4.43 -6.32
C ASN A 45 -3.47 -3.53 -5.42
N HIS A 46 -3.96 -2.32 -5.09
CA HIS A 46 -3.14 -1.34 -4.39
C HIS A 46 -3.63 -1.03 -2.97
N TYR A 47 -4.88 -1.37 -2.66
CA TYR A 47 -5.46 -1.02 -1.37
C TYR A 47 -5.54 -2.20 -0.42
N ILE A 48 -4.84 -2.10 0.72
CA ILE A 48 -4.99 -3.00 1.86
C ILE A 48 -5.98 -2.35 2.83
N SER A 49 -7.00 -3.10 3.24
CA SER A 49 -7.91 -2.65 4.30
C SER A 49 -7.41 -3.11 5.67
N ARG A 50 -7.70 -2.32 6.71
CA ARG A 50 -7.41 -2.70 8.09
C ARG A 50 -8.00 -4.08 8.45
N LYS A 51 -9.23 -4.37 7.99
CA LYS A 51 -9.89 -5.68 8.20
C LYS A 51 -9.11 -6.87 7.63
N MET A 52 -8.35 -6.68 6.54
CA MET A 52 -7.51 -7.74 5.98
C MET A 52 -6.33 -8.04 6.92
N VAL A 53 -5.74 -7.01 7.52
CA VAL A 53 -4.66 -7.15 8.49
C VAL A 53 -5.16 -7.81 9.77
N GLU A 54 -6.31 -7.39 10.29
CA GLU A 54 -6.96 -7.97 11.46
C GLU A 54 -7.22 -9.47 11.32
N LYS A 55 -7.61 -9.92 10.13
CA LYS A 55 -7.78 -11.36 9.85
C LYS A 55 -6.47 -12.14 9.92
N THR A 56 -5.36 -11.52 9.55
CA THR A 56 -4.04 -12.17 9.53
C THR A 56 -3.40 -12.13 10.92
N ARG A 57 -3.65 -11.05 11.69
CA ARG A 57 -3.05 -10.78 13.01
C ARG A 57 -4.12 -10.80 14.10
N LYS A 58 -4.74 -11.97 14.29
CA LYS A 58 -5.83 -12.15 15.25
C LYS A 58 -5.38 -11.79 16.68
N GLY A 59 -6.00 -10.76 17.27
CA GLY A 59 -5.82 -10.40 18.66
C GLY A 59 -4.60 -9.54 19.00
N GLU A 60 -3.77 -9.17 18.01
CA GLU A 60 -2.65 -8.26 18.24
C GLU A 60 -3.09 -6.80 18.10
N GLU A 61 -2.63 -5.94 19.01
CA GLU A 61 -2.71 -4.49 18.80
C GLU A 61 -1.68 -4.09 17.75
N PHE A 62 -2.13 -3.36 16.72
CA PHE A 62 -1.25 -2.89 15.66
C PHE A 62 -1.62 -1.49 15.18
N PHE A 63 -0.61 -0.74 14.78
CA PHE A 63 -0.77 0.45 13.97
C PHE A 63 -0.88 0.06 12.50
N PHE A 64 -1.77 0.72 11.78
CA PHE A 64 -2.00 0.48 10.36
C PHE A 64 -2.10 1.80 9.61
N GLN A 65 -1.30 1.97 8.56
CA GLN A 65 -1.33 3.15 7.71
C GLN A 65 -1.02 2.77 6.26
N ASN A 66 -1.89 3.17 5.33
CA ASN A 66 -1.54 3.10 3.91
C ASN A 66 -0.39 4.08 3.62
N ALA A 67 0.64 3.59 2.96
CA ALA A 67 1.86 4.33 2.69
C ALA A 67 2.49 3.89 1.36
N GLN A 68 3.46 4.67 0.90
CA GLN A 68 4.37 4.27 -0.18
C GLN A 68 5.77 4.12 0.44
N MET A 69 6.40 3.00 0.21
CA MET A 69 7.79 2.78 0.60
C MET A 69 8.69 3.18 -0.56
N VAL A 70 9.75 3.92 -0.27
CA VAL A 70 10.81 4.18 -1.24
C VAL A 70 11.69 2.94 -1.30
N ASP A 71 11.92 2.40 -2.48
CA ASP A 71 12.80 1.24 -2.63
C ASP A 71 14.27 1.60 -2.28
N GLN A 72 15.10 0.58 -2.09
CA GLN A 72 16.52 0.78 -1.71
C GLN A 72 17.32 1.55 -2.76
N THR A 73 16.88 1.55 -4.02
CA THR A 73 17.53 2.33 -5.09
C THR A 73 17.10 3.80 -5.07
N GLY A 74 16.05 4.15 -4.34
CA GLY A 74 15.47 5.49 -4.27
C GLY A 74 14.68 5.89 -5.51
N THR A 75 14.51 4.98 -6.48
CA THR A 75 13.90 5.27 -7.78
C THR A 75 12.43 4.86 -7.87
N GLU A 76 12.02 3.84 -7.13
CA GLU A 76 10.66 3.31 -7.19
C GLU A 76 9.88 3.59 -5.91
N LEU A 77 8.58 3.87 -6.08
CA LEU A 77 7.61 4.01 -5.01
C LEU A 77 6.69 2.77 -4.97
N LEU A 78 6.88 1.95 -3.98
CA LEU A 78 6.07 0.76 -3.76
C LEU A 78 4.84 1.11 -2.95
N SER A 79 3.64 0.99 -3.53
CA SER A 79 2.39 1.25 -2.81
C SER A 79 1.99 0.05 -1.95
N GLY A 80 1.56 0.32 -0.70
CA GLY A 80 1.19 -0.71 0.25
C GLY A 80 0.67 -0.15 1.57
N ALA A 81 0.88 -0.89 2.64
CA ALA A 81 0.55 -0.48 3.99
C ALA A 81 1.70 -0.77 4.95
N LEU A 82 1.96 0.18 5.83
CA LEU A 82 2.82 0.04 6.98
C LEU A 82 1.99 -0.52 8.15
N ILE A 83 2.46 -1.62 8.71
CA ILE A 83 1.84 -2.32 9.83
C ILE A 83 2.91 -2.42 10.91
N VAL A 84 2.60 -1.92 12.10
CA VAL A 84 3.56 -1.89 13.21
C VAL A 84 2.93 -2.58 14.41
N THR A 85 3.68 -3.49 14.99
CA THR A 85 3.37 -4.17 16.26
C THR A 85 4.53 -3.97 17.24
N LYS A 86 4.39 -4.46 18.45
CA LYS A 86 5.47 -4.44 19.44
C LYS A 86 6.70 -5.24 18.98
N ASP A 87 6.48 -6.30 18.21
CA ASP A 87 7.54 -7.23 17.82
C ASP A 87 8.15 -6.91 16.46
N GLU A 88 7.32 -6.46 15.51
CA GLU A 88 7.79 -6.23 14.14
C GLU A 88 7.10 -5.05 13.45
N ILE A 89 7.81 -4.50 12.49
CA ILE A 89 7.33 -3.53 11.51
C ILE A 89 7.31 -4.23 10.16
N VAL A 90 6.19 -4.15 9.48
CA VAL A 90 5.99 -4.81 8.19
C VAL A 90 5.48 -3.79 7.18
N PHE A 91 6.11 -3.73 6.02
CA PHE A 91 5.52 -3.09 4.85
C PHE A 91 5.02 -4.14 3.90
N ALA A 92 3.74 -4.08 3.57
CA ALA A 92 3.07 -5.10 2.80
C ALA A 92 2.23 -4.52 1.67
N LYS A 93 2.05 -5.31 0.62
CA LYS A 93 1.11 -5.01 -0.46
C LYS A 93 0.05 -6.10 -0.58
N ARG A 94 -1.03 -5.78 -1.27
CA ARG A 94 -2.05 -6.75 -1.61
C ARG A 94 -1.59 -7.62 -2.79
N LYS A 95 -1.81 -8.93 -2.70
CA LYS A 95 -1.47 -9.89 -3.76
C LYS A 95 -2.69 -10.16 -4.64
N GLY A 96 -3.04 -9.19 -5.51
CA GLY A 96 -4.19 -9.30 -6.41
C GLY A 96 -5.55 -9.28 -5.70
N TYR A 97 -6.62 -9.50 -6.46
CA TYR A 97 -8.00 -9.39 -5.96
C TYR A 97 -8.35 -10.46 -4.91
N PHE A 98 -8.01 -11.72 -5.17
CA PHE A 98 -8.26 -12.85 -4.27
C PHE A 98 -7.06 -13.23 -3.42
N GLY A 99 -5.95 -12.51 -3.57
CA GLY A 99 -4.73 -12.76 -2.83
C GLY A 99 -4.77 -12.16 -1.43
N GLY A 100 -3.98 -12.74 -0.54
CA GLY A 100 -3.74 -12.21 0.78
C GLY A 100 -2.78 -11.01 0.76
N ILE A 101 -2.16 -10.77 1.90
CA ILE A 101 -1.13 -9.77 2.11
C ILE A 101 0.22 -10.39 1.75
N GLN A 102 1.01 -9.69 0.95
CA GLN A 102 2.40 -10.04 0.63
C GLN A 102 3.32 -9.05 1.33
N VAL A 103 4.18 -9.56 2.20
CA VAL A 103 5.24 -8.76 2.83
C VAL A 103 6.29 -8.41 1.78
N LEU A 104 6.62 -7.12 1.69
CA LEU A 104 7.68 -6.60 0.84
C LEU A 104 8.94 -6.32 1.64
N TRP A 105 8.76 -5.86 2.87
CA TRP A 105 9.85 -5.53 3.79
C TRP A 105 9.38 -5.75 5.23
N SER A 106 10.30 -6.18 6.09
CA SER A 106 10.04 -6.31 7.53
C SER A 106 11.30 -6.09 8.35
N ALA A 107 11.11 -5.59 9.57
CA ALA A 107 12.16 -5.46 10.58
C ALA A 107 11.57 -5.71 11.97
N PHE A 108 12.39 -6.17 12.91
CA PHE A 108 11.98 -6.26 14.32
C PHE A 108 11.85 -4.85 14.92
N SER A 109 10.80 -4.59 15.69
CA SER A 109 10.59 -3.29 16.35
C SER A 109 11.74 -2.94 17.29
N SER A 110 12.36 -3.94 17.90
CA SER A 110 13.56 -3.78 18.75
C SER A 110 14.80 -3.30 18.02
N THR A 111 14.85 -3.42 16.70
CA THR A 111 15.96 -2.93 15.86
C THR A 111 15.83 -1.46 15.51
N VAL A 112 14.67 -0.84 15.73
CA VAL A 112 14.49 0.59 15.51
C VAL A 112 15.26 1.37 16.56
N SER A 113 16.18 2.23 16.12
CA SER A 113 16.95 3.13 16.98
C SER A 113 16.26 4.46 17.19
N SER A 114 15.68 5.01 16.13
CA SER A 114 14.93 6.27 16.13
C SER A 114 14.04 6.37 14.91
N TYR A 115 13.17 7.36 14.90
CA TYR A 115 12.39 7.74 13.71
C TYR A 115 12.29 9.26 13.62
N SER A 116 11.98 9.75 12.43
CA SER A 116 11.64 11.15 12.21
C SER A 116 10.54 11.30 11.19
N PHE A 117 9.77 12.38 11.32
CA PHE A 117 8.80 12.79 10.29
C PHE A 117 9.39 13.95 9.52
N ASP A 118 9.64 13.72 8.24
CA ASP A 118 10.33 14.69 7.40
C ASP A 118 9.83 14.60 5.95
N PHE A 119 10.22 15.57 5.14
CA PHE A 119 9.99 15.48 3.71
C PHE A 119 10.86 14.38 3.10
N ILE A 120 10.21 13.39 2.48
CA ILE A 120 10.87 12.32 1.74
C ILE A 120 11.15 12.75 0.30
N THR A 121 10.21 13.53 -0.26
CA THR A 121 10.36 14.22 -1.55
C THR A 121 10.03 15.69 -1.34
N GLU A 122 10.32 16.56 -2.32
CA GLU A 122 10.06 18.01 -2.24
C GLU A 122 8.64 18.37 -1.76
N LYS A 123 7.65 17.49 -1.99
CA LYS A 123 6.23 17.76 -1.71
C LYS A 123 5.56 16.75 -0.79
N LYS A 124 6.22 15.65 -0.44
CA LYS A 124 5.58 14.56 0.31
C LYS A 124 6.29 14.32 1.63
N MET A 125 5.54 14.53 2.71
CA MET A 125 5.96 14.18 4.06
C MET A 125 5.84 12.67 4.28
N GLY A 126 6.70 12.12 5.13
CA GLY A 126 6.69 10.72 5.48
C GLY A 126 7.42 10.42 6.77
N LEU A 127 7.59 9.14 7.02
CA LEU A 127 8.31 8.56 8.14
C LEU A 127 9.67 8.04 7.66
N LYS A 128 10.73 8.43 8.33
CA LYS A 128 12.07 7.84 8.22
C LYS A 128 12.29 6.95 9.44
N LEU A 129 12.64 5.69 9.22
CA LEU A 129 13.03 4.75 10.28
C LEU A 129 14.51 4.52 10.22
N PHE A 130 15.17 4.64 11.37
CA PHE A 130 16.61 4.38 11.53
C PHE A 130 16.76 3.07 12.28
N LEU A 131 17.44 2.09 11.67
CA LEU A 131 17.67 0.77 12.26
C LEU A 131 19.05 0.69 12.91
N LYS A 132 19.15 -0.06 14.01
CA LYS A 132 20.40 -0.33 14.71
C LYS A 132 21.35 -1.11 13.80
N GLY A 133 22.59 -0.64 13.69
CA GLY A 133 23.63 -1.31 12.90
C GLY A 133 23.58 -1.07 11.39
N GLY A 134 22.58 -0.35 10.89
CA GLY A 134 22.47 0.03 9.49
C GLY A 134 22.85 1.50 9.26
N LYS A 135 23.49 1.77 8.12
CA LYS A 135 23.61 3.14 7.59
C LYS A 135 22.37 3.55 6.80
N GLU A 136 21.44 2.62 6.61
CA GLU A 136 20.28 2.79 5.74
C GLU A 136 19.08 3.23 6.56
N GLU A 137 18.42 4.26 6.05
CA GLU A 137 17.14 4.72 6.54
C GLU A 137 16.03 4.20 5.65
N GLU A 138 15.00 3.60 6.24
CA GLU A 138 13.81 3.19 5.51
C GLU A 138 12.80 4.34 5.46
N LYS A 139 12.29 4.61 4.26
CA LYS A 139 11.45 5.78 3.99
C LYS A 139 10.05 5.37 3.58
N PHE A 140 9.05 5.88 4.32
CA PHE A 140 7.65 5.63 4.06
C PHE A 140 6.90 6.96 3.87
N ILE A 141 6.36 7.16 2.69
CA ILE A 141 5.58 8.37 2.37
C ILE A 141 4.14 8.12 2.80
N SER A 142 3.64 8.94 3.72
CA SER A 142 2.24 8.97 4.10
C SER A 142 1.87 10.34 4.66
N PRO A 143 0.93 11.06 4.06
CA PRO A 143 0.63 12.44 4.46
C PRO A 143 0.05 12.58 5.87
N LYS A 144 -0.57 11.51 6.41
CA LYS A 144 -1.24 11.53 7.72
C LYS A 144 -0.47 10.82 8.83
N ILE A 145 0.74 10.33 8.57
CA ILE A 145 1.45 9.50 9.54
C ILE A 145 1.87 10.30 10.77
N LYS A 146 2.24 11.57 10.60
CA LYS A 146 2.61 12.47 11.70
C LYS A 146 1.43 12.75 12.65
N GLU A 147 0.22 12.88 12.13
CA GLU A 147 -0.99 13.10 12.92
C GLU A 147 -1.31 11.91 13.85
N ARG A 148 -0.80 10.72 13.49
CA ARG A 148 -1.00 9.46 14.21
C ARG A 148 0.25 8.99 14.93
N GLU A 149 1.15 9.89 15.25
CA GLU A 149 2.42 9.57 15.93
C GLU A 149 2.20 8.84 17.26
N LYS A 150 1.23 9.26 18.07
CA LYS A 150 0.92 8.60 19.35
C LYS A 150 0.53 7.14 19.17
N GLU A 151 -0.30 6.83 18.19
CA GLU A 151 -0.68 5.45 17.87
C GLU A 151 0.53 4.63 17.39
N PHE A 152 1.39 5.26 16.58
CA PHE A 152 2.62 4.64 16.08
C PHE A 152 3.59 4.32 17.22
N ARG A 153 3.85 5.27 18.12
CA ARG A 153 4.71 5.06 19.33
C ARG A 153 4.15 3.97 20.23
N LYS A 154 2.84 3.99 20.49
CA LYS A 154 2.17 2.96 21.29
C LYS A 154 2.36 1.56 20.66
N ALA A 155 2.23 1.45 19.34
CA ALA A 155 2.41 0.18 18.64
C ALA A 155 3.86 -0.32 18.70
N LEU A 156 4.85 0.56 18.70
CA LEU A 156 6.26 0.22 18.91
C LEU A 156 6.58 -0.16 20.37
N GLY A 157 5.65 0.07 21.30
CA GLY A 157 5.90 -0.11 22.74
C GLY A 157 6.78 0.99 23.35
N TRP A 158 6.86 2.17 22.70
CA TRP A 158 7.61 3.31 23.20
C TRP A 158 6.75 4.17 24.12
N PRO A 159 7.34 4.80 25.17
CA PRO A 159 6.59 5.62 26.10
C PRO A 159 5.93 6.81 25.39
N GLU A 160 4.75 7.17 25.86
CA GLU A 160 4.09 8.43 25.47
C GLU A 160 4.87 9.60 26.09
N GLU A 161 5.29 10.54 25.27
CA GLU A 161 5.78 11.85 25.74
C GLU A 161 4.62 12.80 25.93
#